data_8487a28bab05dbd4fad803f7a854c19b
#
_entry.id   8487a28bab05dbd4fad803f7a854c19b
#
_cell.length_a   1.000
_cell.length_b   1.000
_cell.length_c   1.000
_cell.angle_alpha   90.00
_cell.angle_beta   90.00
_cell.angle_gamma   90.00
#
_symmetry.space_group_name_H-M   'P 1'
#
loop_
_entity.id
_entity.type
_entity.pdbx_description
1 polymer ?
#
loop_
_entity_poly.entity_id
_entity_poly.type
_entity_poly.pdbx_seq_one_letter_code
_entity_poly.pdbx_strand_id
1 'polypeptide(L)'
;MRIALINENSQGAKNGMIYNSLKKVADQYGFEVDNYGMYTAEDEAQLTYVQAGILAAAILNGKAADYVITGCGTGEGAMLACNSFPGVICGHVEDALDAYTFAQINDGNAIAIPFAKGFGWGGD
;
A
#
# COMPACT_ATOMS: atom_id res chain seq x y z
N MET A 1 10.14 11.49 6.64
CA MET A 1 9.20 10.34 6.68
C MET A 1 9.69 9.24 5.77
N ARG A 2 9.59 8.01 6.22
CA ARG A 2 9.90 6.83 5.42
C ARG A 2 8.61 6.07 5.12
N ILE A 3 8.39 5.78 3.85
CA ILE A 3 7.17 5.13 3.34
C ILE A 3 7.55 3.75 2.83
N ALA A 4 6.81 2.73 3.23
CA ALA A 4 6.95 1.37 2.70
C ALA A 4 5.86 1.11 1.66
N LEU A 5 6.26 0.65 0.50
CA LEU A 5 5.35 0.18 -0.54
C LEU A 5 5.31 -1.35 -0.49
N ILE A 6 4.11 -1.91 -0.41
CA ILE A 6 3.92 -3.36 -0.41
C ILE A 6 2.86 -3.71 -1.45
N ASN A 7 3.26 -4.48 -2.46
CA ASN A 7 2.34 -5.03 -3.46
C ASN A 7 2.09 -6.50 -3.19
N GLU A 8 0.83 -6.92 -3.26
CA GLU A 8 0.48 -8.32 -3.15
C GLU A 8 0.44 -9.00 -4.54
N ASN A 9 0.24 -10.30 -4.57
CA ASN A 9 0.46 -11.12 -5.77
C ASN A 9 -0.46 -10.76 -6.95
N SER A 10 -1.71 -10.37 -6.72
CA SER A 10 -2.62 -10.07 -7.84
C SER A 10 -2.23 -8.79 -8.57
N GLN A 11 -1.50 -7.88 -7.93
CA GLN A 11 -1.10 -6.60 -8.49
C GLN A 11 0.42 -6.44 -8.59
N GLY A 12 1.18 -7.51 -8.44
CA GLY A 12 2.64 -7.47 -8.50
C GLY A 12 3.19 -6.93 -9.81
N ALA A 13 2.49 -7.17 -10.93
CA ALA A 13 2.89 -6.68 -12.24
C ALA A 13 2.90 -5.13 -12.32
N LYS A 14 2.18 -4.45 -11.44
CA LYS A 14 2.09 -2.99 -11.43
C LYS A 14 3.10 -2.32 -10.51
N ASN A 15 3.90 -3.09 -9.80
CA ASN A 15 4.83 -2.57 -8.78
C ASN A 15 5.72 -1.46 -9.31
N GLY A 16 6.34 -1.65 -10.46
CA GLY A 16 7.27 -0.67 -11.03
C GLY A 16 6.60 0.68 -11.30
N MET A 17 5.39 0.65 -11.86
CA MET A 17 4.62 1.85 -12.15
C MET A 17 4.23 2.57 -10.86
N ILE A 18 3.75 1.82 -9.89
CA ILE A 18 3.33 2.38 -8.60
C ILE A 18 4.54 2.97 -7.87
N TYR A 19 5.64 2.23 -7.82
CA TYR A 19 6.85 2.70 -7.17
C TYR A 19 7.38 3.99 -7.81
N ASN A 20 7.43 4.04 -9.13
CA ASN A 20 7.93 5.21 -9.84
C ASN A 20 7.06 6.45 -9.58
N SER A 21 5.75 6.28 -9.57
CA SER A 21 4.82 7.37 -9.27
C SER A 21 4.97 7.85 -7.83
N LEU A 22 5.06 6.93 -6.90
CA LEU A 22 5.22 7.24 -5.48
C LEU A 22 6.56 7.92 -5.22
N LYS A 23 7.64 7.41 -5.79
CA LYS A 23 8.99 7.95 -5.63
C LYS A 23 9.08 9.39 -6.13
N LYS A 24 8.44 9.68 -7.25
CA LYS A 24 8.42 11.02 -7.83
C LYS A 24 7.79 12.01 -6.87
N VAL A 25 6.68 11.66 -6.25
CA VAL A 25 6.01 12.52 -5.27
C VAL A 25 6.83 12.62 -3.98
N ALA A 26 7.33 11.50 -3.50
CA ALA A 26 8.10 11.46 -2.26
C ALA A 26 9.35 12.34 -2.34
N ASP A 27 10.03 12.35 -3.49
CA ASP A 27 11.22 13.17 -3.68
C ASP A 27 10.93 14.67 -3.56
N GLN A 28 9.72 15.11 -3.91
CA GLN A 28 9.32 16.51 -3.77
C GLN A 28 9.23 16.95 -2.31
N TYR A 29 9.00 16.01 -1.40
CA TYR A 29 8.84 16.28 0.02
C TYR A 29 10.04 15.82 0.85
N GLY A 30 11.07 15.28 0.22
CA GLY A 30 12.22 14.74 0.93
C GLY A 30 11.93 13.46 1.69
N PHE A 31 10.91 12.71 1.29
CA PHE A 31 10.56 11.43 1.89
C PHE A 31 11.31 10.29 1.20
N GLU A 32 11.58 9.23 1.94
CA GLU A 32 12.18 8.01 1.40
C GLU A 32 11.13 6.94 1.19
N VAL A 33 11.30 6.15 0.12
CA VAL A 33 10.39 5.04 -0.20
C VAL A 33 11.20 3.75 -0.26
N ASP A 34 10.78 2.77 0.54
CA ASP A 34 11.32 1.41 0.48
C ASP A 34 10.31 0.52 -0.23
N ASN A 35 10.73 -0.13 -1.30
CA ASN A 35 9.89 -1.01 -2.07
C ASN A 35 10.09 -2.45 -1.60
N TYR A 36 9.11 -2.99 -0.88
CA TYR A 36 9.17 -4.35 -0.35
C TYR A 36 8.66 -5.41 -1.33
N GLY A 37 8.17 -5.03 -2.51
CA GLY A 37 7.64 -5.96 -3.51
C GLY A 37 6.18 -6.28 -3.22
N MET A 38 5.55 -7.31 -3.88
CA MET A 38 6.22 -8.07 -4.96
C MET A 38 6.63 -7.16 -6.13
N TYR A 39 7.77 -7.48 -6.71
CA TYR A 39 8.35 -6.64 -7.78
C TYR A 39 7.79 -6.99 -9.15
N THR A 40 7.39 -8.25 -9.35
CA THR A 40 6.75 -8.74 -10.56
C THR A 40 5.72 -9.80 -10.19
N ALA A 41 4.87 -10.16 -11.16
CA ALA A 41 3.87 -11.22 -10.95
C ALA A 41 4.53 -12.61 -10.79
N GLU A 42 5.76 -12.77 -11.28
CA GLU A 42 6.48 -14.04 -11.31
C GLU A 42 7.49 -14.19 -10.16
N ASP A 43 7.49 -13.29 -9.19
CA ASP A 43 8.39 -13.39 -8.04
C ASP A 43 8.21 -14.76 -7.36
N GLU A 44 9.32 -15.40 -7.01
CA GLU A 44 9.28 -16.68 -6.28
C GLU A 44 8.60 -16.55 -4.93
N ALA A 45 8.87 -15.45 -4.24
CA ALA A 45 8.24 -15.13 -2.96
C ALA A 45 6.89 -14.49 -3.22
N GLN A 46 5.85 -15.29 -3.37
CA GLN A 46 4.49 -14.80 -3.53
C GLN A 46 3.98 -14.19 -2.23
N LEU A 47 3.36 -13.04 -2.35
CA LEU A 47 2.83 -12.30 -1.21
C LEU A 47 1.32 -12.11 -1.40
N THR A 48 0.52 -12.78 -0.59
CA THR A 48 -0.94 -12.59 -0.60
C THR A 48 -1.29 -11.28 0.12
N TYR A 49 -2.53 -10.79 -0.07
CA TYR A 49 -2.93 -9.57 0.65
C TYR A 49 -2.95 -9.79 2.18
N VAL A 50 -3.18 -11.01 2.63
CA VAL A 50 -3.11 -11.33 4.05
C VAL A 50 -1.68 -11.20 4.56
N GLN A 51 -0.73 -11.76 3.81
CA GLN A 51 0.70 -11.66 4.15
C GLN A 51 1.20 -10.22 4.04
N ALA A 52 0.67 -9.45 3.09
CA ALA A 52 0.99 -8.03 2.99
C ALA A 52 0.56 -7.28 4.25
N GLY A 53 -0.60 -7.64 4.83
CA GLY A 53 -1.05 -7.08 6.09
C GLY A 53 -0.11 -7.42 7.26
N ILE A 54 0.36 -8.66 7.32
CA ILE A 54 1.34 -9.08 8.34
C ILE A 54 2.63 -8.28 8.20
N LEU A 55 3.11 -8.14 6.97
CA LEU A 55 4.34 -7.39 6.71
C LEU A 55 4.17 -5.90 7.07
N ALA A 56 3.04 -5.30 6.74
CA ALA A 56 2.74 -3.92 7.09
C ALA A 56 2.79 -3.72 8.60
N ALA A 57 2.18 -4.63 9.35
CA ALA A 57 2.19 -4.56 10.81
C ALA A 57 3.61 -4.68 11.38
N ALA A 58 4.40 -5.61 10.85
CA ALA A 58 5.79 -5.79 11.27
C ALA A 58 6.62 -4.53 11.00
N ILE A 59 6.45 -3.92 9.83
CA ILE A 59 7.18 -2.71 9.43
C ILE A 59 6.81 -1.54 10.34
N LEU A 60 5.52 -1.30 10.55
CA LEU A 60 5.05 -0.16 11.34
C LEU A 60 5.38 -0.32 12.82
N ASN A 61 5.10 -1.48 13.40
CA ASN A 61 5.37 -1.73 14.80
C ASN A 61 6.86 -1.84 15.09
N GLY A 62 7.64 -2.33 14.15
CA GLY A 62 9.10 -2.38 14.24
C GLY A 62 9.78 -1.06 13.89
N LYS A 63 9.01 -0.05 13.49
CA LYS A 63 9.51 1.29 13.13
C LYS A 63 10.48 1.28 11.95
N ALA A 64 10.34 0.33 11.03
CA ALA A 64 11.11 0.30 9.78
C ALA A 64 10.60 1.34 8.79
N ALA A 65 9.35 1.74 8.92
CA ALA A 65 8.76 2.85 8.17
C ALA A 65 7.72 3.56 9.04
N ASP A 66 7.36 4.77 8.63
CA ASP A 66 6.35 5.59 9.31
C ASP A 66 4.97 5.39 8.73
N TYR A 67 4.91 5.00 7.47
CA TYR A 67 3.67 4.89 6.71
C TYR A 67 3.77 3.75 5.71
N VAL A 68 2.64 3.06 5.48
CA VAL A 68 2.58 1.96 4.51
C VAL A 68 1.56 2.30 3.42
N ILE A 69 1.98 2.10 2.18
CA ILE A 69 1.09 2.12 1.02
C ILE A 69 1.04 0.71 0.47
N THR A 70 -0.16 0.15 0.44
CA THR A 70 -0.41 -1.19 -0.07
C THR A 70 -1.74 -1.20 -0.83
N GLY A 71 -2.20 -2.37 -1.19
CA GLY A 71 -3.46 -2.53 -1.88
C GLY A 71 -3.61 -3.95 -2.39
N CYS A 72 -4.69 -4.15 -3.10
CA CYS A 72 -4.98 -5.37 -3.83
C CYS A 72 -5.91 -4.99 -4.99
N GLY A 73 -6.61 -5.93 -5.58
CA GLY A 73 -7.53 -5.59 -6.66
C GLY A 73 -8.57 -4.57 -6.25
N THR A 74 -9.29 -4.82 -5.16
CA THR A 74 -10.32 -3.92 -4.63
C THR A 74 -9.79 -2.98 -3.54
N GLY A 75 -8.67 -3.29 -2.94
CA GLY A 75 -8.13 -2.58 -1.78
C GLY A 75 -8.78 -2.97 -0.46
N GLU A 76 -9.93 -3.63 -0.48
CA GLU A 76 -10.69 -3.94 0.72
C GLU A 76 -10.07 -5.08 1.52
N GLY A 77 -9.66 -6.15 0.83
CA GLY A 77 -8.98 -7.27 1.49
C GLY A 77 -7.69 -6.84 2.15
N ALA A 78 -6.89 -6.03 1.47
CA ALA A 78 -5.65 -5.50 2.02
C ALA A 78 -5.93 -4.60 3.23
N MET A 79 -6.95 -3.75 3.17
CA MET A 79 -7.34 -2.91 4.29
C MET A 79 -7.73 -3.74 5.51
N LEU A 80 -8.58 -4.74 5.31
CA LEU A 80 -9.05 -5.60 6.40
C LEU A 80 -7.88 -6.38 7.02
N ALA A 81 -6.99 -6.90 6.18
CA ALA A 81 -5.82 -7.63 6.65
C ALA A 81 -4.90 -6.73 7.51
N CYS A 82 -4.63 -5.52 7.05
CA CYS A 82 -3.82 -4.56 7.80
C CYS A 82 -4.44 -4.22 9.15
N ASN A 83 -5.75 -3.94 9.16
CA ASN A 83 -6.47 -3.54 10.36
C ASN A 83 -6.68 -4.70 11.35
N SER A 84 -6.34 -5.93 10.98
CA SER A 84 -6.40 -7.08 11.88
C SER A 84 -5.28 -7.07 12.93
N PHE A 85 -4.32 -6.18 12.81
CA PHE A 85 -3.15 -6.14 13.69
C PHE A 85 -3.13 -4.86 14.53
N PRO A 86 -2.72 -4.97 15.82
CA PRO A 86 -2.54 -3.78 16.65
C PRO A 86 -1.53 -2.82 16.02
N GLY A 87 -1.75 -1.53 16.24
CA GLY A 87 -0.83 -0.49 15.78
C GLY A 87 -0.98 -0.10 14.31
N VAL A 88 -1.89 -0.74 13.57
CA VAL A 88 -2.14 -0.41 12.17
C VAL A 88 -3.53 0.18 12.03
N ILE A 89 -3.58 1.38 11.46
CA ILE A 89 -4.83 2.06 11.11
C ILE A 89 -4.77 2.32 9.60
N CYS A 90 -5.47 1.50 8.85
CA CYS A 90 -5.44 1.49 7.39
C CYS A 90 -6.77 1.95 6.82
N GLY A 91 -6.72 2.93 5.93
CA GLY A 91 -7.88 3.42 5.21
C GLY A 91 -7.94 2.88 3.79
N HIS A 92 -9.14 2.73 3.26
CA HIS A 92 -9.38 2.40 1.86
C HIS A 92 -9.41 3.71 1.06
N VAL A 93 -8.54 3.84 0.07
CA VAL A 93 -8.35 5.09 -0.68
C VAL A 93 -8.46 4.83 -2.17
N GLU A 94 -9.47 5.40 -2.81
CA GLU A 94 -9.65 5.32 -4.25
C GLU A 94 -9.12 6.55 -4.98
N ASP A 95 -9.16 7.71 -4.32
CA ASP A 95 -8.80 8.98 -4.94
C ASP A 95 -8.17 9.93 -3.91
N ALA A 96 -7.78 11.11 -4.40
CA ALA A 96 -7.13 12.11 -3.56
C ALA A 96 -8.03 12.63 -2.43
N LEU A 97 -9.34 12.72 -2.67
CA LEU A 97 -10.28 13.17 -1.66
C LEU A 97 -10.37 12.16 -0.50
N ASP A 98 -10.43 10.87 -0.83
CA ASP A 98 -10.41 9.82 0.18
C ASP A 98 -9.15 9.92 1.05
N ALA A 99 -7.99 10.12 0.41
CA ALA A 99 -6.72 10.21 1.12
C ALA A 99 -6.71 11.41 2.07
N TYR A 100 -7.16 12.56 1.59
CA TYR A 100 -7.22 13.77 2.39
C TYR A 100 -8.16 13.61 3.58
N THR A 101 -9.35 13.09 3.34
CA THR A 101 -10.36 12.90 4.37
C THR A 101 -9.88 11.92 5.43
N PHE A 102 -9.30 10.80 5.00
CA PHE A 102 -8.77 9.79 5.92
C PHE A 102 -7.65 10.39 6.80
N ALA A 103 -6.73 11.13 6.20
CA ALA A 103 -5.64 11.76 6.94
C ALA A 103 -6.17 12.76 7.98
N GLN A 104 -7.15 13.56 7.61
CA GLN A 104 -7.68 14.59 8.49
C GLN A 104 -8.54 14.04 9.62
N ILE A 105 -9.32 13.00 9.36
CA ILE A 105 -10.29 12.48 10.33
C ILE A 105 -9.68 11.36 11.16
N ASN A 106 -8.95 10.45 10.55
CA ASN A 106 -8.52 9.21 11.19
C ASN A 106 -7.04 9.18 11.55
N ASP A 107 -6.22 10.02 10.91
CA ASP A 107 -4.78 10.10 11.16
C ASP A 107 -4.13 8.72 11.15
N GLY A 108 -4.43 7.93 10.11
CA GLY A 108 -3.92 6.57 10.01
C GLY A 108 -2.46 6.50 9.60
N ASN A 109 -1.92 5.30 9.58
CA ASN A 109 -0.52 5.05 9.19
C ASN A 109 -0.38 4.11 8.00
N ALA A 110 -1.48 3.77 7.34
CA ALA A 110 -1.47 2.94 6.14
C ALA A 110 -2.66 3.28 5.26
N ILE A 111 -2.50 3.09 3.96
CA ILE A 111 -3.61 3.13 3.02
C ILE A 111 -3.57 1.91 2.11
N ALA A 112 -4.75 1.43 1.73
CA ALA A 112 -4.92 0.34 0.79
C ALA A 112 -5.66 0.85 -0.43
N ILE A 113 -5.06 0.67 -1.60
CA ILE A 113 -5.54 1.22 -2.86
C ILE A 113 -6.10 0.10 -3.74
N PRO A 114 -7.25 0.33 -4.41
CA PRO A 114 -7.81 -0.65 -5.35
C PRO A 114 -7.06 -0.58 -6.69
N PHE A 115 -5.91 -1.24 -6.79
CA PHE A 115 -5.04 -1.15 -7.95
C PHE A 115 -5.62 -1.76 -9.23
N ALA A 116 -6.63 -2.63 -9.14
CA ALA A 116 -7.31 -3.14 -10.33
C ALA A 116 -8.41 -2.21 -10.81
N LYS A 117 -8.98 -1.41 -9.92
CA LYS A 117 -10.06 -0.51 -10.26
C LYS A 117 -9.53 0.63 -11.12
N GLY A 118 -10.10 0.80 -12.31
CA GLY A 118 -9.62 1.77 -13.27
C GLY A 118 -8.46 1.29 -14.13
N PHE A 119 -7.90 0.10 -13.86
CA PHE A 119 -6.74 -0.40 -14.58
C PHE A 119 -6.92 -1.79 -15.18
N GLY A 120 -8.03 -2.42 -14.99
CA GLY A 120 -8.15 -3.78 -15.49
C GLY A 120 -9.40 -4.53 -15.09
N TRP A 121 -10.31 -3.91 -14.37
CA TRP A 121 -11.56 -4.53 -13.97
C TRP A 121 -12.75 -3.75 -14.55
N GLY A 122 -12.71 -3.52 -15.90
CA GLY A 122 -13.84 -2.92 -16.59
C GLY A 122 -14.02 -1.43 -16.38
N GLY A 123 -13.17 -0.80 -15.61
CA GLY A 123 -13.08 0.65 -15.52
C GLY A 123 -11.85 1.10 -16.25
N ASP A 124 -11.70 2.34 -16.54
CA ASP A 124 -10.50 2.83 -17.18
C ASP A 124 -9.64 3.76 -16.44
#